data_2894322b241beb3f50361bd3efb6895e
#
_entry.id   2894322b241beb3f50361bd3efb6895e
#
_cell.length_a   1.000
_cell.length_b   1.000
_cell.length_c   1.000
_cell.angle_alpha   90.00
_cell.angle_beta   90.00
_cell.angle_gamma   90.00
#
_symmetry.space_group_name_H-M   'P 1'
#
loop_
_entity.id
_entity.type
_entity.pdbx_description
1 polymer ?
#
loop_
_entity_poly.entity_id
_entity_poly.type
_entity_poly.pdbx_seq_one_letter_code
_entity_poly.pdbx_strand_id
1 'polypeptide(L)'
;MMNLLLFIAASLLPFSAFAAIDIQPHVLEMQQANAVVNVINHSSATEYVTVQLYQINNPGVSPEQESLTFVGEQSRPSLFAAPTKLTLGPKQSGRILLKALQSPEKEQIYRLSVVPEKNLLISGGHGAVLGVQLSYMGLIRHLPTSPQQQWEHHCIRGVLELQNTGNTRLQWHQLKTTDQDIDDFNLYPGQRRQLATKEIQGMIEDKTFSLRCSVD
;
A
#
# COMPACT_ATOMS: atom_id res chain seq x y z
N MET A 1 -8.53 64.94 -14.02
CA MET A 1 -9.22 63.69 -14.40
C MET A 1 -8.24 62.56 -14.15
N MET A 2 -8.40 61.87 -13.03
CA MET A 2 -7.47 60.82 -12.58
C MET A 2 -8.25 59.51 -12.53
N ASN A 3 -7.96 58.59 -13.49
CA ASN A 3 -8.62 57.29 -13.58
C ASN A 3 -8.07 56.37 -12.50
N LEU A 4 -8.92 56.04 -11.55
CA LEU A 4 -8.67 55.05 -10.52
C LEU A 4 -8.96 53.63 -11.09
N LEU A 5 -7.91 52.92 -11.49
CA LEU A 5 -7.96 51.52 -11.89
C LEU A 5 -8.09 50.64 -10.62
N LEU A 6 -9.30 50.16 -10.35
CA LEU A 6 -9.57 49.20 -9.29
C LEU A 6 -9.10 47.81 -9.75
N PHE A 7 -7.95 47.33 -9.24
CA PHE A 7 -7.50 45.94 -9.40
C PHE A 7 -8.33 45.04 -8.45
N ILE A 8 -9.28 44.31 -9.02
CA ILE A 8 -9.95 43.20 -8.33
C ILE A 8 -9.02 42.00 -8.36
N ALA A 9 -8.26 41.78 -7.30
CA ALA A 9 -7.51 40.54 -7.07
C ALA A 9 -8.55 39.46 -6.69
N ALA A 10 -8.97 38.67 -7.67
CA ALA A 10 -9.73 37.46 -7.42
C ALA A 10 -8.85 36.46 -6.68
N SER A 11 -9.03 36.31 -5.36
CA SER A 11 -8.37 35.32 -4.54
C SER A 11 -8.89 33.93 -4.95
N LEU A 12 -8.09 33.18 -5.72
CA LEU A 12 -8.26 31.75 -5.98
C LEU A 12 -7.99 31.01 -4.67
N LEU A 13 -9.02 30.81 -3.87
CA LEU A 13 -8.95 29.90 -2.72
C LEU A 13 -8.81 28.48 -3.25
N PRO A 14 -7.78 27.72 -2.86
CA PRO A 14 -7.69 26.32 -3.21
C PRO A 14 -8.83 25.57 -2.53
N PHE A 15 -9.78 25.05 -3.30
CA PHE A 15 -10.77 24.08 -2.79
C PHE A 15 -10.00 22.78 -2.51
N SER A 16 -9.77 22.50 -1.24
CA SER A 16 -9.26 21.20 -0.80
C SER A 16 -10.35 20.16 -1.07
N ALA A 17 -10.19 19.35 -2.09
CA ALA A 17 -11.02 18.18 -2.33
C ALA A 17 -10.68 17.13 -1.26
N PHE A 18 -11.47 17.06 -0.20
CA PHE A 18 -11.39 15.97 0.76
C PHE A 18 -12.03 14.73 0.15
N ALA A 19 -11.30 13.63 0.22
CA ALA A 19 -11.83 12.32 -0.11
C ALA A 19 -13.04 12.00 0.82
N ALA A 20 -14.12 11.48 0.23
CA ALA A 20 -15.35 11.18 0.98
C ALA A 20 -15.13 10.09 2.02
N ILE A 21 -14.33 9.06 1.68
CA ILE A 21 -14.02 7.91 2.54
C ILE A 21 -12.52 7.92 2.85
N ASP A 22 -12.16 7.43 4.02
CA ASP A 22 -10.78 7.15 4.43
C ASP A 22 -10.72 5.81 5.16
N ILE A 23 -9.54 5.19 5.22
CA ILE A 23 -9.27 3.95 5.95
C ILE A 23 -8.10 4.13 6.90
N GLN A 24 -8.20 3.60 8.11
CA GLN A 24 -7.14 3.70 9.11
C GLN A 24 -6.96 2.39 9.87
N PRO A 25 -5.70 1.89 9.95
CA PRO A 25 -4.48 2.39 9.33
C PRO A 25 -4.40 2.09 7.83
N HIS A 26 -3.62 2.87 7.06
CA HIS A 26 -3.36 2.61 5.63
C HIS A 26 -2.45 1.40 5.41
N VAL A 27 -1.55 1.15 6.34
CA VAL A 27 -0.68 -0.04 6.38
C VAL A 27 -0.88 -0.73 7.72
N LEU A 28 -1.23 -1.99 7.68
CA LEU A 28 -1.46 -2.82 8.87
C LEU A 28 -0.55 -4.04 8.84
N GLU A 29 0.24 -4.22 9.90
CA GLU A 29 0.97 -5.46 10.17
C GLU A 29 0.16 -6.34 11.10
N MET A 30 -0.13 -7.55 10.65
CA MET A 30 -0.97 -8.49 11.37
C MET A 30 -0.21 -9.78 11.67
N GLN A 31 0.11 -9.99 12.93
CA GLN A 31 0.70 -11.22 13.47
C GLN A 31 -0.30 -11.97 14.37
N GLN A 32 -1.31 -11.27 14.85
CA GLN A 32 -2.36 -11.82 15.70
C GLN A 32 -3.52 -12.39 14.88
N ALA A 33 -4.34 -13.20 15.52
CA ALA A 33 -5.51 -13.83 14.88
C ALA A 33 -6.54 -12.83 14.36
N ASN A 34 -6.61 -11.63 14.93
CA ASN A 34 -7.59 -10.61 14.55
C ASN A 34 -6.93 -9.23 14.50
N ALA A 35 -7.38 -8.40 13.57
CA ALA A 35 -7.03 -6.98 13.49
C ALA A 35 -8.24 -6.18 13.00
N VAL A 36 -8.21 -4.87 13.15
CA VAL A 36 -9.31 -3.97 12.77
C VAL A 36 -8.78 -2.85 11.91
N VAL A 37 -9.49 -2.57 10.82
CA VAL A 37 -9.33 -1.36 10.00
C VAL A 37 -10.60 -0.54 10.13
N ASN A 38 -10.45 0.75 10.43
CA ASN A 38 -11.56 1.68 10.48
C ASN A 38 -11.80 2.29 9.11
N VAL A 39 -13.06 2.42 8.73
CA VAL A 39 -13.51 3.14 7.54
C VAL A 39 -14.23 4.38 8.02
N ILE A 40 -13.82 5.56 7.54
CA ILE A 40 -14.32 6.84 8.02
C ILE A 40 -15.00 7.57 6.86
N ASN A 41 -16.25 7.99 7.07
CA ASN A 41 -16.95 8.84 6.13
C ASN A 41 -16.74 10.32 6.51
N HIS A 42 -15.96 11.04 5.70
CA HIS A 42 -15.71 12.47 5.86
C HIS A 42 -16.74 13.35 5.17
N SER A 43 -17.67 12.76 4.40
CA SER A 43 -18.70 13.52 3.68
C SER A 43 -19.87 13.95 4.57
N SER A 44 -20.74 14.80 4.06
CA SER A 44 -22.01 15.17 4.67
C SER A 44 -23.19 14.29 4.23
N ALA A 45 -22.92 13.29 3.39
CA ALA A 45 -23.89 12.33 2.88
C ALA A 45 -23.66 10.93 3.45
N THR A 46 -24.67 10.07 3.38
CA THR A 46 -24.52 8.64 3.67
C THR A 46 -23.77 7.97 2.53
N GLU A 47 -22.73 7.19 2.88
CA GLU A 47 -21.93 6.42 1.95
C GLU A 47 -22.22 4.92 2.12
N TYR A 48 -22.37 4.24 1.00
CA TYR A 48 -22.46 2.78 0.90
C TYR A 48 -21.17 2.27 0.32
N VAL A 49 -20.46 1.42 1.04
CA VAL A 49 -19.14 0.95 0.61
C VAL A 49 -19.09 -0.55 0.51
N THR A 50 -18.45 -1.04 -0.55
CA THR A 50 -18.12 -2.45 -0.73
C THR A 50 -16.67 -2.69 -0.31
N VAL A 51 -16.46 -3.75 0.47
CA VAL A 51 -15.16 -4.15 1.01
C VAL A 51 -14.72 -5.45 0.35
N GLN A 52 -13.52 -5.45 -0.22
CA GLN A 52 -12.92 -6.62 -0.86
C GLN A 52 -11.47 -6.78 -0.41
N LEU A 53 -11.04 -8.03 -0.23
CA LEU A 53 -9.67 -8.36 0.11
C LEU A 53 -9.02 -9.12 -1.04
N TYR A 54 -7.85 -8.67 -1.47
CA TYR A 54 -7.06 -9.28 -2.54
C TYR A 54 -5.69 -9.67 -2.03
N GLN A 55 -5.21 -10.85 -2.37
CA GLN A 55 -3.83 -11.24 -2.16
C GLN A 55 -2.96 -10.72 -3.30
N ILE A 56 -1.80 -10.14 -2.97
CA ILE A 56 -0.80 -9.72 -3.95
C ILE A 56 0.12 -10.91 -4.23
N ASN A 57 0.16 -11.36 -5.49
CA ASN A 57 0.96 -12.53 -5.88
C ASN A 57 2.43 -12.17 -6.18
N ASN A 58 2.69 -10.91 -6.52
CA ASN A 58 4.02 -10.40 -6.90
C ASN A 58 4.37 -9.12 -6.11
N PRO A 59 4.46 -9.17 -4.77
CA PRO A 59 4.74 -7.98 -3.97
C PRO A 59 6.11 -7.39 -4.32
N GLY A 60 6.26 -6.07 -4.12
CA GLY A 60 7.51 -5.34 -4.41
C GLY A 60 7.55 -4.64 -5.76
N VAL A 61 6.49 -4.74 -6.55
CA VAL A 61 6.29 -3.96 -7.77
C VAL A 61 5.44 -2.71 -7.50
N SER A 62 5.35 -1.81 -8.47
CA SER A 62 4.44 -0.65 -8.37
C SER A 62 2.97 -1.12 -8.34
N PRO A 63 2.05 -0.34 -7.72
CA PRO A 63 0.64 -0.75 -7.58
C PRO A 63 -0.04 -1.11 -8.91
N GLU A 64 0.35 -0.45 -10.01
CA GLU A 64 -0.20 -0.69 -11.36
C GLU A 64 0.25 -2.03 -11.96
N GLN A 65 1.32 -2.61 -11.42
CA GLN A 65 1.89 -3.88 -11.87
C GLN A 65 1.54 -5.05 -10.93
N GLU A 66 0.79 -4.78 -9.85
CA GLU A 66 0.40 -5.82 -8.92
C GLU A 66 -0.54 -6.83 -9.56
N SER A 67 -0.21 -8.10 -9.39
CA SER A 67 -1.10 -9.22 -9.70
C SER A 67 -1.91 -9.59 -8.48
N LEU A 68 -3.24 -9.42 -8.57
CA LEU A 68 -4.15 -9.57 -7.45
C LEU A 68 -5.04 -10.81 -7.63
N THR A 69 -5.21 -11.58 -6.56
CA THR A 69 -6.20 -12.67 -6.48
C THR A 69 -7.24 -12.33 -5.44
N PHE A 70 -8.52 -12.33 -5.82
CA PHE A 70 -9.60 -12.08 -4.87
C PHE A 70 -9.67 -13.22 -3.84
N VAL A 71 -9.63 -12.85 -2.55
CA VAL A 71 -9.62 -13.85 -1.46
C VAL A 71 -10.89 -14.69 -1.43
N GLY A 72 -12.03 -14.12 -1.83
CA GLY A 72 -13.30 -14.84 -1.91
C GLY A 72 -13.34 -15.98 -2.94
N GLU A 73 -12.39 -16.02 -3.89
CA GLU A 73 -12.26 -17.10 -4.89
C GLU A 73 -11.26 -18.19 -4.47
N GLN A 74 -10.52 -17.96 -3.38
CA GLN A 74 -9.56 -18.94 -2.89
C GLN A 74 -10.26 -20.07 -2.13
N SER A 75 -9.89 -21.31 -2.43
CA SER A 75 -10.42 -22.48 -1.74
C SER A 75 -9.97 -22.60 -0.28
N ARG A 76 -8.80 -22.05 0.04
CA ARG A 76 -8.20 -22.04 1.39
C ARG A 76 -7.54 -20.69 1.67
N PRO A 77 -8.33 -19.65 1.93
CA PRO A 77 -7.77 -18.36 2.27
C PRO A 77 -7.10 -18.40 3.66
N SER A 78 -5.97 -17.70 3.80
CA SER A 78 -5.33 -17.57 5.12
C SER A 78 -5.81 -16.35 5.89
N LEU A 79 -6.44 -15.39 5.22
CA LEU A 79 -6.97 -14.17 5.80
C LEU A 79 -8.37 -13.88 5.24
N PHE A 80 -9.24 -13.33 6.07
CA PHE A 80 -10.61 -12.96 5.72
C PHE A 80 -10.93 -11.55 6.24
N ALA A 81 -11.77 -10.81 5.50
CA ALA A 81 -12.25 -9.48 5.88
C ALA A 81 -13.78 -9.46 5.99
N ALA A 82 -14.32 -8.87 7.05
CA ALA A 82 -15.77 -8.71 7.26
C ALA A 82 -16.08 -7.39 7.99
N PRO A 83 -17.25 -6.77 7.71
CA PRO A 83 -18.24 -7.14 6.70
C PRO A 83 -17.78 -6.78 5.29
N THR A 84 -18.42 -7.35 4.27
CA THR A 84 -18.17 -7.04 2.84
C THR A 84 -18.90 -5.79 2.36
N LYS A 85 -19.84 -5.28 3.14
CA LYS A 85 -20.58 -4.03 2.88
C LYS A 85 -20.76 -3.24 4.15
N LEU A 86 -20.64 -1.92 4.05
CA LEU A 86 -20.89 -0.96 5.14
C LEU A 86 -21.81 0.16 4.65
N THR A 87 -22.70 0.60 5.52
CA THR A 87 -23.44 1.86 5.37
C THR A 87 -22.95 2.82 6.44
N LEU A 88 -22.41 3.96 6.01
CA LEU A 88 -21.82 4.96 6.88
C LEU A 88 -22.57 6.27 6.72
N GLY A 89 -23.29 6.68 7.75
CA GLY A 89 -23.91 8.01 7.78
C GLY A 89 -22.86 9.13 7.75
N PRO A 90 -23.31 10.40 7.63
CA PRO A 90 -22.41 11.55 7.62
C PRO A 90 -21.49 11.58 8.84
N LYS A 91 -20.16 11.71 8.61
CA LYS A 91 -19.13 11.76 9.66
C LYS A 91 -19.05 10.52 10.56
N GLN A 92 -19.66 9.41 10.16
CA GLN A 92 -19.59 8.14 10.89
C GLN A 92 -18.39 7.30 10.48
N SER A 93 -18.00 6.41 11.39
CA SER A 93 -16.97 5.38 11.16
C SER A 93 -17.57 4.00 11.29
N GLY A 94 -17.07 3.07 10.46
CA GLY A 94 -17.34 1.64 10.54
C GLY A 94 -16.05 0.86 10.73
N ARG A 95 -16.16 -0.42 11.10
CA ARG A 95 -15.00 -1.28 11.33
C ARG A 95 -15.04 -2.48 10.40
N ILE A 96 -13.89 -2.79 9.82
CA ILE A 96 -13.63 -4.03 9.09
C ILE A 96 -12.76 -4.88 10.00
N LEU A 97 -13.24 -6.07 10.34
CA LEU A 97 -12.48 -7.09 11.05
C LEU A 97 -11.70 -7.91 10.03
N LEU A 98 -10.39 -7.96 10.19
CA LEU A 98 -9.51 -8.91 9.53
C LEU A 98 -9.31 -10.09 10.46
N LYS A 99 -9.56 -11.30 9.97
CA LYS A 99 -9.42 -12.54 10.75
C LYS A 99 -8.46 -13.48 10.02
N ALA A 100 -7.36 -13.84 10.70
CA ALA A 100 -6.48 -14.91 10.23
C ALA A 100 -7.18 -16.27 10.45
N LEU A 101 -7.24 -17.06 9.41
CA LEU A 101 -7.74 -18.44 9.45
C LEU A 101 -6.60 -19.43 9.69
N GLN A 102 -5.39 -19.04 9.27
CA GLN A 102 -4.15 -19.77 9.53
C GLN A 102 -2.98 -18.77 9.52
N SER A 103 -1.92 -19.08 10.26
CA SER A 103 -0.68 -18.32 10.19
C SER A 103 0.11 -18.72 8.94
N PRO A 104 0.60 -17.78 8.12
CA PRO A 104 1.40 -18.10 6.96
C PRO A 104 2.83 -18.52 7.36
N GLU A 105 3.46 -19.38 6.58
CA GLU A 105 4.89 -19.73 6.74
C GLU A 105 5.81 -18.57 6.35
N LYS A 106 5.41 -17.82 5.32
CA LYS A 106 6.06 -16.61 4.82
C LYS A 106 5.05 -15.48 4.81
N GLU A 107 5.52 -14.27 5.03
CA GLU A 107 4.69 -13.06 4.93
C GLU A 107 3.86 -13.06 3.65
N GLN A 108 2.57 -12.82 3.81
CA GLN A 108 1.60 -12.64 2.73
C GLN A 108 1.09 -11.21 2.72
N ILE A 109 0.98 -10.64 1.53
CA ILE A 109 0.60 -9.24 1.35
C ILE A 109 -0.77 -9.18 0.71
N TYR A 110 -1.60 -8.26 1.22
CA TYR A 110 -2.96 -8.08 0.73
C TYR A 110 -3.27 -6.60 0.48
N ARG A 111 -4.17 -6.37 -0.48
CA ARG A 111 -4.88 -5.11 -0.66
C ARG A 111 -6.28 -5.21 -0.10
N LEU A 112 -6.57 -4.36 0.88
CA LEU A 112 -7.93 -4.15 1.38
C LEU A 112 -8.55 -3.01 0.57
N SER A 113 -9.45 -3.35 -0.34
CA SER A 113 -10.15 -2.41 -1.20
C SER A 113 -11.46 -1.98 -0.54
N VAL A 114 -11.67 -0.67 -0.40
CA VAL A 114 -12.90 -0.06 0.10
C VAL A 114 -13.42 0.88 -0.98
N VAL A 115 -14.51 0.50 -1.62
CA VAL A 115 -15.06 1.18 -2.81
C VAL A 115 -16.43 1.76 -2.47
N PRO A 116 -16.61 3.09 -2.48
CA PRO A 116 -17.94 3.70 -2.37
C PRO A 116 -18.82 3.30 -3.56
N GLU A 117 -20.06 2.94 -3.29
CA GLU A 117 -21.06 2.71 -4.34
C GLU A 117 -21.47 4.06 -4.95
N LYS A 118 -21.50 4.14 -6.29
CA LYS A 118 -21.92 5.37 -6.97
C LYS A 118 -23.43 5.55 -6.85
N ASN A 119 -23.86 6.56 -6.17
CA ASN A 119 -25.21 7.12 -6.32
C ASN A 119 -25.18 8.14 -7.46
N LEU A 120 -25.21 7.66 -8.72
CA LEU A 120 -25.43 8.53 -9.87
C LEU A 120 -26.89 8.97 -9.85
N LEU A 121 -27.23 10.01 -9.11
CA LEU A 121 -28.48 10.74 -9.31
C LEU A 121 -28.35 11.51 -10.62
N ILE A 122 -28.75 10.87 -11.72
CA ILE A 122 -28.92 11.55 -13.01
C ILE A 122 -30.22 12.36 -12.89
N SER A 123 -30.11 13.58 -12.41
CA SER A 123 -31.18 14.57 -12.48
C SER A 123 -31.16 15.11 -13.91
N GLY A 124 -32.26 14.92 -14.65
CA GLY A 124 -32.39 15.23 -16.08
C GLY A 124 -31.98 16.66 -16.45
N GLY A 125 -30.82 16.82 -17.00
CA GLY A 125 -30.25 18.03 -17.59
C GLY A 125 -29.31 17.63 -18.72
N HIS A 126 -29.31 18.35 -19.83
CA HIS A 126 -28.44 18.14 -21.00
C HIS A 126 -26.97 18.48 -20.64
N GLY A 127 -26.31 17.64 -19.86
CA GLY A 127 -24.89 17.79 -19.53
C GLY A 127 -24.27 16.43 -19.17
N ALA A 128 -23.07 16.16 -19.67
CA ALA A 128 -22.33 14.97 -19.30
C ALA A 128 -21.86 15.11 -17.85
N VAL A 129 -22.34 14.26 -16.94
CA VAL A 129 -21.84 14.19 -15.55
C VAL A 129 -20.66 13.22 -15.52
N LEU A 130 -19.45 13.75 -15.38
CA LEU A 130 -18.25 12.94 -15.16
C LEU A 130 -18.18 12.57 -13.68
N GLY A 131 -18.57 11.34 -13.32
CA GLY A 131 -18.41 10.81 -11.96
C GLY A 131 -17.03 10.14 -11.81
N VAL A 132 -16.16 10.71 -11.00
CA VAL A 132 -14.90 10.05 -10.59
C VAL A 132 -15.19 9.16 -9.37
N GLN A 133 -14.87 7.87 -9.48
CA GLN A 133 -14.94 6.94 -8.35
C GLN A 133 -13.52 6.71 -7.83
N LEU A 134 -13.28 7.11 -6.58
CA LEU A 134 -12.04 6.82 -5.88
C LEU A 134 -12.23 5.57 -5.03
N SER A 135 -11.39 4.58 -5.22
CA SER A 135 -11.27 3.42 -4.31
C SER A 135 -10.09 3.62 -3.38
N TYR A 136 -10.25 3.23 -2.13
CA TYR A 136 -9.19 3.26 -1.13
C TYR A 136 -8.62 1.87 -0.97
N MET A 137 -7.28 1.77 -1.02
CA MET A 137 -6.59 0.50 -0.88
C MET A 137 -5.61 0.57 0.30
N GLY A 138 -5.94 -0.16 1.36
CA GLY A 138 -5.01 -0.42 2.47
C GLY A 138 -4.05 -1.56 2.13
N LEU A 139 -2.85 -1.51 2.68
CA LEU A 139 -1.87 -2.59 2.62
C LEU A 139 -1.91 -3.39 3.91
N ILE A 140 -2.16 -4.69 3.80
CA ILE A 140 -2.15 -5.60 4.95
C ILE A 140 -0.96 -6.55 4.79
N ARG A 141 -0.10 -6.56 5.78
CA ARG A 141 1.04 -7.47 5.90
C ARG A 141 0.68 -8.57 6.91
N HIS A 142 0.36 -9.75 6.43
CA HIS A 142 0.07 -10.91 7.27
C HIS A 142 1.38 -11.64 7.54
N LEU A 143 1.88 -11.49 8.76
CA LEU A 143 3.19 -11.96 9.18
C LEU A 143 3.11 -13.42 9.69
N PRO A 144 4.17 -14.21 9.54
CA PRO A 144 4.30 -15.52 10.18
C PRO A 144 4.36 -15.37 11.70
N THR A 145 4.04 -16.45 12.42
CA THR A 145 4.10 -16.49 13.90
C THR A 145 5.50 -16.18 14.43
N SER A 146 6.54 -16.63 13.72
CA SER A 146 7.95 -16.40 14.06
C SER A 146 8.64 -15.69 12.91
N PRO A 147 8.60 -14.34 12.86
CA PRO A 147 9.26 -13.56 11.82
C PRO A 147 10.77 -13.74 11.83
N GLN A 148 11.36 -14.00 10.67
CA GLN A 148 12.80 -14.15 10.48
C GLN A 148 13.28 -13.18 9.40
N GLN A 149 14.11 -12.24 9.79
CA GLN A 149 14.77 -11.25 8.94
C GLN A 149 16.16 -11.75 8.57
N GLN A 150 16.26 -12.54 7.50
CA GLN A 150 17.52 -13.12 7.03
C GLN A 150 17.74 -12.75 5.57
N TRP A 151 19.00 -12.54 5.22
CA TRP A 151 19.39 -12.21 3.86
C TRP A 151 20.82 -12.67 3.58
N GLU A 152 21.10 -12.84 2.30
CA GLU A 152 22.43 -13.20 1.78
C GLU A 152 22.79 -12.29 0.62
N HIS A 153 24.07 -12.22 0.30
CA HIS A 153 24.56 -11.54 -0.88
C HIS A 153 25.56 -12.40 -1.64
N HIS A 154 25.56 -12.22 -2.95
CA HIS A 154 26.51 -12.89 -3.85
C HIS A 154 27.13 -11.85 -4.79
N CYS A 155 28.41 -12.03 -5.10
CA CYS A 155 29.12 -11.22 -6.08
C CYS A 155 29.34 -12.07 -7.34
N ILE A 156 28.64 -11.73 -8.42
CA ILE A 156 28.69 -12.49 -9.67
C ILE A 156 29.18 -11.54 -10.78
N ARG A 157 30.42 -11.74 -11.24
CA ARG A 157 31.02 -10.95 -12.34
C ARG A 157 30.93 -9.42 -12.12
N GLY A 158 31.12 -8.98 -10.89
CA GLY A 158 31.07 -7.55 -10.53
C GLY A 158 29.66 -6.97 -10.35
N VAL A 159 28.63 -7.81 -10.34
CA VAL A 159 27.26 -7.48 -10.00
C VAL A 159 26.97 -8.02 -8.61
N LEU A 160 26.45 -7.16 -7.73
CA LEU A 160 26.00 -7.57 -6.40
C LEU A 160 24.57 -8.07 -6.50
N GLU A 161 24.33 -9.30 -6.09
CA GLU A 161 23.00 -9.88 -5.92
C GLU A 161 22.66 -9.95 -4.44
N LEU A 162 21.51 -9.38 -4.06
CA LEU A 162 20.94 -9.44 -2.72
C LEU A 162 19.76 -10.40 -2.73
N GLN A 163 19.66 -11.28 -1.72
CA GLN A 163 18.57 -12.24 -1.60
C GLN A 163 17.96 -12.19 -0.19
N ASN A 164 16.63 -12.12 -0.11
CA ASN A 164 15.92 -12.35 1.14
C ASN A 164 15.74 -13.85 1.36
N THR A 165 16.46 -14.42 2.34
CA THR A 165 16.39 -15.83 2.74
C THR A 165 15.50 -16.05 3.97
N GLY A 166 14.98 -14.96 4.56
CA GLY A 166 14.03 -15.00 5.65
C GLY A 166 12.59 -15.26 5.22
N ASN A 167 11.67 -15.08 6.14
CA ASN A 167 10.24 -15.29 5.90
C ASN A 167 9.38 -14.01 6.02
N THR A 168 10.01 -12.84 6.20
CA THR A 168 9.37 -11.53 6.20
C THR A 168 10.04 -10.60 5.21
N ARG A 169 9.33 -9.55 4.77
CA ARG A 169 9.89 -8.47 3.97
C ARG A 169 11.09 -7.84 4.67
N LEU A 170 12.08 -7.45 3.90
CA LEU A 170 13.20 -6.61 4.31
C LEU A 170 13.15 -5.29 3.56
N GLN A 171 13.21 -4.19 4.27
CA GLN A 171 13.31 -2.86 3.71
C GLN A 171 14.77 -2.45 3.61
N TRP A 172 15.20 -2.12 2.41
CA TRP A 172 16.53 -1.59 2.09
C TRP A 172 16.39 -0.11 1.83
N HIS A 173 17.06 0.74 2.60
CA HIS A 173 16.90 2.18 2.51
C HIS A 173 18.19 2.94 2.80
N GLN A 174 18.20 4.25 2.44
CA GLN A 174 19.37 5.12 2.54
C GLN A 174 20.60 4.51 1.83
N LEU A 175 20.36 3.95 0.66
CA LEU A 175 21.35 3.17 -0.08
C LEU A 175 22.27 4.09 -0.87
N LYS A 176 23.59 3.89 -0.71
CA LYS A 176 24.63 4.65 -1.38
C LYS A 176 25.65 3.72 -2.01
N THR A 177 26.05 4.04 -3.22
CA THR A 177 27.21 3.44 -3.90
C THR A 177 28.31 4.49 -4.06
N THR A 178 29.43 4.12 -4.66
CA THR A 178 30.51 5.06 -4.96
C THR A 178 30.06 6.19 -5.91
N ASP A 179 29.14 5.88 -6.84
CA ASP A 179 28.83 6.76 -7.96
C ASP A 179 27.45 7.42 -7.86
N GLN A 180 26.51 6.83 -7.11
CA GLN A 180 25.13 7.31 -7.05
C GLN A 180 24.37 6.79 -5.82
N ASP A 181 23.29 7.47 -5.47
CA ASP A 181 22.30 6.98 -4.54
C ASP A 181 21.37 5.98 -5.27
N ILE A 182 20.89 4.97 -4.56
CA ILE A 182 19.94 3.98 -5.07
C ILE A 182 18.62 4.18 -4.33
N ASP A 183 17.51 4.12 -5.06
CA ASP A 183 16.18 4.21 -4.46
C ASP A 183 15.94 3.08 -3.46
N ASP A 184 15.24 3.44 -2.39
CA ASP A 184 14.79 2.49 -1.38
C ASP A 184 13.93 1.38 -2.00
N PHE A 185 14.07 0.16 -1.51
CA PHE A 185 13.27 -0.95 -1.99
C PHE A 185 12.97 -1.99 -0.92
N ASN A 186 11.99 -2.83 -1.22
CA ASN A 186 11.64 -3.98 -0.41
C ASN A 186 12.03 -5.27 -1.13
N LEU A 187 12.58 -6.23 -0.37
CA LEU A 187 12.72 -7.61 -0.81
C LEU A 187 11.82 -8.50 0.03
N TYR A 188 10.87 -9.17 -0.63
CA TYR A 188 9.98 -10.13 0.01
C TYR A 188 10.63 -11.52 0.08
N PRO A 189 10.11 -12.44 0.90
CA PRO A 189 10.70 -13.76 1.11
C PRO A 189 11.00 -14.51 -0.19
N GLY A 190 12.25 -14.87 -0.39
CA GLY A 190 12.75 -15.58 -1.58
C GLY A 190 13.08 -14.69 -2.77
N GLN A 191 12.78 -13.41 -2.74
CA GLN A 191 13.13 -12.48 -3.81
C GLN A 191 14.62 -12.18 -3.85
N ARG A 192 15.08 -11.84 -5.05
CA ARG A 192 16.46 -11.40 -5.34
C ARG A 192 16.42 -10.06 -6.07
N ARG A 193 17.46 -9.26 -5.84
CA ARG A 193 17.71 -8.03 -6.59
C ARG A 193 19.17 -7.93 -6.97
N GLN A 194 19.41 -7.69 -8.25
CA GLN A 194 20.74 -7.43 -8.77
C GLN A 194 20.99 -5.92 -8.85
N LEU A 195 22.16 -5.51 -8.39
CA LEU A 195 22.62 -4.14 -8.40
C LEU A 195 23.94 -4.07 -9.19
N ALA A 196 23.98 -3.22 -10.20
CA ALA A 196 25.17 -3.03 -11.04
C ALA A 196 26.23 -2.19 -10.31
N THR A 197 26.64 -2.66 -9.13
CA THR A 197 27.66 -2.02 -8.30
C THR A 197 28.52 -3.08 -7.62
N LYS A 198 29.76 -2.70 -7.31
CA LYS A 198 30.68 -3.54 -6.52
C LYS A 198 30.67 -3.18 -5.04
N GLU A 199 30.14 -2.01 -4.70
CA GLU A 199 30.13 -1.51 -3.31
C GLU A 199 28.80 -0.82 -3.05
N ILE A 200 28.20 -1.15 -1.88
CA ILE A 200 26.98 -0.52 -1.41
C ILE A 200 27.00 -0.43 0.12
N GLN A 201 26.51 0.66 0.63
CA GLN A 201 26.22 0.84 2.05
C GLN A 201 24.83 1.42 2.25
N GLY A 202 24.26 1.22 3.43
CA GLY A 202 22.93 1.72 3.76
C GLY A 202 22.36 1.07 5.00
N MET A 203 21.06 0.93 5.04
CA MET A 203 20.33 0.29 6.12
C MET A 203 19.41 -0.82 5.61
N ILE A 204 19.30 -1.88 6.39
CA ILE A 204 18.31 -2.94 6.24
C ILE A 204 17.50 -2.94 7.53
N GLU A 205 16.21 -2.62 7.44
CA GLU A 205 15.42 -2.28 8.62
C GLU A 205 16.17 -1.23 9.46
N ASP A 206 16.46 -1.50 10.73
CA ASP A 206 17.15 -0.60 11.63
C ASP A 206 18.69 -0.84 11.73
N LYS A 207 19.25 -1.70 10.84
CA LYS A 207 20.66 -2.11 10.90
C LYS A 207 21.46 -1.55 9.74
N THR A 208 22.59 -0.90 10.04
CA THR A 208 23.54 -0.47 9.01
C THR A 208 24.28 -1.66 8.41
N PHE A 209 24.57 -1.59 7.12
CA PHE A 209 25.41 -2.57 6.43
C PHE A 209 26.36 -1.89 5.44
N SER A 210 27.44 -2.56 5.12
CA SER A 210 28.37 -2.19 4.05
C SER A 210 28.88 -3.45 3.39
N LEU A 211 28.77 -3.50 2.06
CA LEU A 211 29.20 -4.64 1.24
C LEU A 211 30.16 -4.17 0.17
N ARG A 212 31.20 -4.98 -0.07
CA ARG A 212 32.13 -4.79 -1.18
C ARG A 212 32.38 -6.14 -1.85
N CYS A 213 32.17 -6.22 -3.15
CA CYS A 213 32.58 -7.37 -3.92
C CYS A 213 34.11 -7.38 -4.08
N SER A 214 34.76 -8.44 -3.61
CA SER A 214 36.15 -8.72 -3.96
C SER A 214 36.26 -8.95 -5.49
N VAL A 215 37.29 -8.40 -6.09
CA VAL A 215 37.63 -8.68 -7.49
C VAL A 215 38.44 -9.97 -7.46
N ASP A 216 37.79 -11.10 -7.84
CA ASP A 216 38.53 -12.31 -8.20
C ASP A 216 39.08 -12.18 -9.60
#